data_2f554e33f1f721c789bd671e08f8aa0b
#
_entry.id   2f554e33f1f721c789bd671e08f8aa0b
#
_cell.length_a   1.000
_cell.length_b   1.000
_cell.length_c   1.000
_cell.angle_alpha   90.00
_cell.angle_beta   90.00
_cell.angle_gamma   90.00
#
_symmetry.space_group_name_H-M   'P 1'
#
loop_
_entity.id
_entity.type
_entity.pdbx_description
1 polymer ?
#
loop_
_entity_poly.entity_id
_entity_poly.type
_entity_poly.pdbx_seq_one_letter_code
_entity_poly.pdbx_strand_id
1 'polypeptide(L)'
;MRMMMPGLVSPLSAMTFALLILWCAGTANAVTDEIGKVTRLQGTATQLLGDNPRSLQAGSVIRAGAVVETGADSRLQIIFIDGSQMTLGEEARLVMDELVYNIEASNTGAIAQSFEIFAGTFRFVTGAVGREKQDAVQISTPVATIGIRGTDFFGGPLAAGMPPGQIHYGFMSISGAIEVTTLQGSVTLDEENEGTFLPMSGNAAPTPANIWDQEATDEAYASIEFQ
;
A
#
# COMPACT_ATOMS: atom_id res chain seq x y z
N MET A 1 104.33 2.48 3.59
CA MET A 1 104.07 1.46 2.59
C MET A 1 103.00 0.50 3.17
N ARG A 2 101.77 0.76 2.83
CA ARG A 2 100.68 -0.16 3.03
C ARG A 2 99.48 0.34 2.22
N MET A 3 99.09 -0.41 1.23
CA MET A 3 98.03 -0.20 0.31
C MET A 3 96.68 -0.37 1.03
N MET A 4 95.80 0.60 0.93
CA MET A 4 94.37 0.46 1.32
C MET A 4 93.50 0.33 0.07
N MET A 5 92.85 -0.78 -0.04
CA MET A 5 91.82 -1.05 -1.05
C MET A 5 90.49 -0.40 -0.63
N PRO A 6 89.73 0.24 -1.57
CA PRO A 6 88.41 0.71 -1.29
C PRO A 6 87.39 -0.45 -1.38
N GLY A 7 86.48 -0.50 -0.38
CA GLY A 7 85.38 -1.44 -0.31
C GLY A 7 84.29 -1.11 -1.30
N LEU A 8 83.79 -2.13 -1.91
CA LEU A 8 82.67 -2.17 -2.84
C LEU A 8 81.33 -2.03 -2.07
N VAL A 9 80.59 -0.97 -2.34
CA VAL A 9 79.23 -0.77 -1.79
C VAL A 9 78.23 -1.31 -2.80
N SER A 10 77.53 -2.37 -2.44
CA SER A 10 76.43 -2.94 -3.24
C SER A 10 75.13 -2.10 -3.08
N PRO A 11 74.38 -1.87 -4.16
CA PRO A 11 73.10 -1.15 -4.05
C PRO A 11 72.01 -2.04 -3.49
N LEU A 12 71.34 -1.58 -2.44
CA LEU A 12 70.12 -2.16 -1.88
C LEU A 12 69.03 -2.08 -2.92
N SER A 13 68.51 -3.24 -3.28
CA SER A 13 67.33 -3.40 -4.11
C SER A 13 66.09 -2.90 -3.35
N ALA A 14 65.50 -1.82 -3.82
CA ALA A 14 64.24 -1.31 -3.33
C ALA A 14 63.11 -2.24 -3.84
N MET A 15 62.60 -3.07 -2.98
CA MET A 15 61.43 -3.94 -3.23
C MET A 15 60.18 -3.12 -2.96
N THR A 16 59.61 -2.56 -4.03
CA THR A 16 58.30 -1.88 -4.01
C THR A 16 57.20 -2.93 -3.75
N PHE A 17 56.67 -2.90 -2.54
CA PHE A 17 55.46 -3.68 -2.15
C PHE A 17 54.25 -2.95 -2.75
N ALA A 18 53.75 -3.40 -3.90
CA ALA A 18 52.48 -2.96 -4.46
C ALA A 18 51.34 -3.57 -3.61
N LEU A 19 50.75 -2.74 -2.73
CA LEU A 19 49.57 -3.10 -1.96
C LEU A 19 48.35 -3.12 -2.90
N LEU A 20 47.97 -4.31 -3.37
CA LEU A 20 46.75 -4.52 -4.13
C LEU A 20 45.58 -4.40 -3.16
N ILE A 21 44.97 -3.22 -3.08
CA ILE A 21 43.69 -3.04 -2.38
C ILE A 21 42.60 -3.66 -3.27
N LEU A 22 42.27 -4.90 -2.97
CA LEU A 22 41.09 -5.57 -3.55
C LEU A 22 39.86 -4.90 -2.98
N TRP A 23 39.28 -3.93 -3.70
CA TRP A 23 38.02 -3.32 -3.38
C TRP A 23 36.93 -4.39 -3.64
N CYS A 24 36.57 -5.11 -2.58
CA CYS A 24 35.33 -5.89 -2.57
C CYS A 24 34.17 -4.91 -2.74
N ALA A 25 33.74 -4.66 -3.97
CA ALA A 25 32.44 -4.10 -4.24
C ALA A 25 31.42 -5.15 -3.76
N GLY A 26 31.03 -5.04 -2.49
CA GLY A 26 29.88 -5.74 -1.98
C GLY A 26 28.69 -5.34 -2.85
N THR A 27 28.20 -6.27 -3.63
CA THR A 27 26.86 -6.14 -4.22
C THR A 27 25.91 -6.06 -3.03
N ALA A 28 25.53 -4.84 -2.64
CA ALA A 28 24.37 -4.67 -1.79
C ALA A 28 23.23 -5.34 -2.56
N ASN A 29 22.78 -6.50 -2.09
CA ASN A 29 21.50 -7.03 -2.46
C ASN A 29 20.52 -5.96 -2.02
N ALA A 30 20.05 -5.14 -2.96
CA ALA A 30 18.89 -4.32 -2.75
C ALA A 30 17.77 -5.31 -2.41
N VAL A 31 17.39 -5.37 -1.14
CA VAL A 31 16.13 -5.96 -0.74
C VAL A 31 15.12 -5.28 -1.65
N THR A 32 14.47 -6.04 -2.50
CA THR A 32 13.46 -5.50 -3.40
C THR A 32 12.27 -5.15 -2.53
N ASP A 33 12.16 -3.89 -2.14
CA ASP A 33 10.99 -3.33 -1.44
C ASP A 33 9.74 -3.31 -2.35
N GLU A 34 9.74 -4.14 -3.40
CA GLU A 34 8.61 -4.29 -4.30
C GLU A 34 7.51 -5.07 -3.59
N ILE A 35 6.37 -4.42 -3.41
CA ILE A 35 5.18 -5.01 -2.78
C ILE A 35 4.03 -5.17 -3.77
N GLY A 36 4.13 -4.62 -4.98
CA GLY A 36 3.10 -4.72 -5.99
C GLY A 36 3.45 -4.03 -7.29
N LYS A 37 2.50 -4.10 -8.22
CA LYS A 37 2.60 -3.47 -9.55
C LYS A 37 1.29 -2.80 -9.95
N VAL A 38 1.41 -1.69 -10.67
CA VAL A 38 0.27 -1.07 -11.36
C VAL A 38 -0.15 -1.96 -12.52
N THR A 39 -1.40 -2.40 -12.52
CA THR A 39 -1.99 -3.19 -13.60
C THR A 39 -2.76 -2.34 -14.58
N ARG A 40 -3.45 -1.29 -14.09
CA ARG A 40 -4.21 -0.35 -14.91
C ARG A 40 -4.08 1.06 -14.35
N LEU A 41 -4.04 2.04 -15.24
CA LEU A 41 -4.10 3.46 -14.91
C LEU A 41 -4.93 4.18 -15.97
N GLN A 42 -5.91 4.96 -15.52
CA GLN A 42 -6.62 5.98 -16.26
C GLN A 42 -6.28 7.33 -15.63
N GLY A 43 -6.02 8.35 -16.42
CA GLY A 43 -5.62 9.67 -15.92
C GLY A 43 -4.19 9.70 -15.39
N THR A 44 -3.98 10.26 -14.22
CA THR A 44 -2.66 10.48 -13.63
C THR A 44 -2.56 9.88 -12.24
N ALA A 45 -1.40 9.33 -11.91
CA ALA A 45 -1.07 8.90 -10.56
C ALA A 45 0.43 9.09 -10.30
N THR A 46 0.78 9.30 -9.04
CA THR A 46 2.17 9.45 -8.58
C THR A 46 2.45 8.55 -7.39
N GLN A 47 3.69 8.11 -7.29
CA GLN A 47 4.23 7.45 -6.11
C GLN A 47 5.30 8.33 -5.49
N LEU A 48 5.18 8.60 -4.20
CA LEU A 48 6.20 9.29 -3.41
C LEU A 48 6.92 8.26 -2.53
N LEU A 49 8.24 8.22 -2.62
CA LEU A 49 9.11 7.48 -1.71
C LEU A 49 10.08 8.47 -1.07
N GLY A 50 9.84 8.83 0.20
CA GLY A 50 10.40 10.04 0.78
C GLY A 50 9.94 11.27 -0.01
N ASP A 51 10.87 12.19 -0.33
CA ASP A 51 10.57 13.42 -1.07
C ASP A 51 10.69 13.29 -2.60
N ASN A 52 10.72 12.05 -3.13
CA ASN A 52 10.93 11.79 -4.55
C ASN A 52 9.64 11.35 -5.26
N PRO A 53 8.86 12.26 -5.86
CA PRO A 53 7.67 11.88 -6.62
C PRO A 53 8.05 11.25 -7.96
N ARG A 54 7.34 10.18 -8.32
CA ARG A 54 7.46 9.48 -9.61
C ARG A 54 6.09 9.28 -10.20
N SER A 55 5.91 9.67 -11.46
CA SER A 55 4.68 9.35 -12.19
C SER A 55 4.57 7.83 -12.39
N LEU A 56 3.36 7.32 -12.18
CA LEU A 56 3.02 5.92 -12.38
C LEU A 56 2.48 5.70 -13.80
N GLN A 57 2.63 4.48 -14.28
CA GLN A 57 2.03 3.94 -15.50
C GLN A 57 1.78 2.45 -15.32
N ALA A 58 1.03 1.83 -16.21
CA ALA A 58 0.87 0.37 -16.20
C ALA A 58 2.25 -0.32 -16.23
N GLY A 59 2.46 -1.30 -15.37
CA GLY A 59 3.74 -1.99 -15.14
C GLY A 59 4.67 -1.31 -14.12
N SER A 60 4.37 -0.10 -13.63
CA SER A 60 5.17 0.54 -12.58
C SER A 60 5.18 -0.29 -11.31
N VAL A 61 6.36 -0.41 -10.69
CA VAL A 61 6.56 -1.10 -9.42
C VAL A 61 6.10 -0.22 -8.26
N ILE A 62 5.35 -0.79 -7.35
CA ILE A 62 4.96 -0.19 -6.08
C ILE A 62 5.89 -0.70 -4.98
N ARG A 63 6.39 0.22 -4.15
CA ARG A 63 7.35 -0.06 -3.09
C ARG A 63 6.74 0.09 -1.70
N ALA A 64 7.24 -0.68 -0.75
CA ALA A 64 6.91 -0.50 0.67
C ALA A 64 7.25 0.93 1.13
N GLY A 65 6.47 1.47 2.06
CA GLY A 65 6.62 2.84 2.57
C GLY A 65 6.26 3.95 1.58
N ALA A 66 5.76 3.60 0.40
CA ALA A 66 5.36 4.60 -0.57
C ALA A 66 3.99 5.19 -0.28
N VAL A 67 3.83 6.47 -0.61
CA VAL A 67 2.53 7.12 -0.74
C VAL A 67 2.13 7.12 -2.21
N VAL A 68 0.91 6.67 -2.50
CA VAL A 68 0.34 6.69 -3.85
C VAL A 68 -0.81 7.68 -3.89
N GLU A 69 -0.79 8.56 -4.89
CA GLU A 69 -1.82 9.58 -5.10
C GLU A 69 -2.34 9.51 -6.53
N THR A 70 -3.67 9.62 -6.68
CA THR A 70 -4.33 9.76 -7.98
C THR A 70 -4.78 11.19 -8.19
N GLY A 71 -4.81 11.64 -9.45
CA GLY A 71 -5.33 12.95 -9.81
C GLY A 71 -6.86 12.96 -10.00
N ALA A 72 -7.40 14.10 -10.44
CA ALA A 72 -8.80 14.21 -10.86
C ALA A 72 -9.08 13.28 -12.04
N ASP A 73 -10.32 12.77 -12.15
CA ASP A 73 -10.79 11.85 -13.19
C ASP A 73 -9.89 10.62 -13.38
N SER A 74 -9.14 10.24 -12.35
CA SER A 74 -8.16 9.16 -12.42
C SER A 74 -8.63 7.91 -11.72
N ARG A 75 -8.16 6.75 -12.23
CA ARG A 75 -8.35 5.44 -11.63
C ARG A 75 -7.03 4.69 -11.69
N LEU A 76 -6.64 4.07 -10.58
CA LEU A 76 -5.40 3.28 -10.49
C LEU A 76 -5.71 1.92 -9.90
N GLN A 77 -5.26 0.86 -10.56
CA GLN A 77 -5.31 -0.49 -10.01
C GLN A 77 -3.90 -1.03 -9.74
N ILE A 78 -3.71 -1.52 -8.53
CA ILE A 78 -2.48 -2.16 -8.05
C ILE A 78 -2.78 -3.61 -7.74
N ILE A 79 -1.92 -4.53 -8.22
CA ILE A 79 -1.87 -5.90 -7.74
C ILE A 79 -0.66 -6.05 -6.81
N PHE A 80 -0.88 -6.59 -5.62
CA PHE A 80 0.18 -6.87 -4.65
C PHE A 80 0.76 -8.27 -4.83
N ILE A 81 1.92 -8.53 -4.22
CA ILE A 81 2.64 -9.80 -4.39
C ILE A 81 1.89 -11.02 -3.83
N ASP A 82 0.95 -10.82 -2.89
CA ASP A 82 0.05 -11.87 -2.39
C ASP A 82 -1.20 -12.08 -3.26
N GLY A 83 -1.31 -11.35 -4.36
CA GLY A 83 -2.43 -11.37 -5.29
C GLY A 83 -3.64 -10.54 -4.84
N SER A 84 -3.56 -9.79 -3.72
CA SER A 84 -4.58 -8.81 -3.37
C SER A 84 -4.58 -7.66 -4.38
N GLN A 85 -5.72 -7.00 -4.55
CA GLN A 85 -5.87 -5.90 -5.49
C GLN A 85 -6.47 -4.70 -4.79
N MET A 86 -5.88 -3.53 -5.06
CA MET A 86 -6.40 -2.24 -4.64
C MET A 86 -6.74 -1.44 -5.89
N THR A 87 -7.97 -0.97 -5.99
CA THR A 87 -8.36 0.03 -6.98
C THR A 87 -8.63 1.34 -6.26
N LEU A 88 -8.00 2.40 -6.70
CA LEU A 88 -8.18 3.76 -6.18
C LEU A 88 -8.99 4.58 -7.19
N GLY A 89 -9.96 5.33 -6.70
CA GLY A 89 -10.70 6.33 -7.46
C GLY A 89 -9.89 7.61 -7.66
N GLU A 90 -10.58 8.69 -8.03
CA GLU A 90 -9.96 10.00 -8.20
C GLU A 90 -9.59 10.65 -6.86
N GLU A 91 -8.57 11.53 -6.89
CA GLU A 91 -8.09 12.29 -5.73
C GLU A 91 -7.85 11.41 -4.49
N ALA A 92 -7.55 10.14 -4.70
CA ALA A 92 -7.28 9.20 -3.63
C ALA A 92 -5.83 9.29 -3.17
N ARG A 93 -5.63 9.04 -1.87
CA ARG A 93 -4.32 8.97 -1.22
C ARG A 93 -4.21 7.71 -0.37
N LEU A 94 -3.32 6.81 -0.78
CA LEU A 94 -3.00 5.56 -0.12
C LEU A 94 -1.57 5.62 0.45
N VAL A 95 -1.41 5.27 1.72
CA VAL A 95 -0.10 5.03 2.34
C VAL A 95 0.04 3.54 2.64
N MET A 96 1.18 2.99 2.29
CA MET A 96 1.53 1.60 2.55
C MET A 96 2.64 1.57 3.61
N ASP A 97 2.34 1.01 4.78
CA ASP A 97 3.30 0.96 5.89
C ASP A 97 4.45 0.00 5.57
N GLU A 98 5.70 0.41 5.86
CA GLU A 98 6.90 -0.40 5.65
C GLU A 98 6.91 -1.70 6.46
N LEU A 99 6.26 -1.69 7.62
CA LEU A 99 6.40 -2.75 8.62
C LEU A 99 5.61 -4.02 8.32
N VAL A 100 4.79 -4.06 7.27
CA VAL A 100 3.69 -5.00 7.24
C VAL A 100 3.78 -6.07 6.18
N TYR A 101 4.69 -5.94 5.20
CA TYR A 101 4.81 -6.97 4.16
C TYR A 101 5.75 -8.12 4.57
N ASN A 102 5.54 -8.69 5.76
CA ASN A 102 6.29 -9.85 6.22
C ASN A 102 5.38 -11.09 6.28
N ILE A 103 5.44 -11.91 5.23
CA ILE A 103 4.71 -13.19 5.17
C ILE A 103 5.05 -14.09 6.37
N GLU A 104 6.25 -13.98 6.94
CA GLU A 104 6.64 -14.72 8.14
C GLU A 104 5.91 -14.23 9.40
N ALA A 105 5.54 -12.94 9.48
CA ALA A 105 4.74 -12.41 10.58
C ALA A 105 3.32 -12.99 10.59
N SER A 106 2.81 -13.46 9.46
CA SER A 106 1.50 -14.10 9.37
C SER A 106 1.37 -15.33 10.27
N ASN A 107 2.48 -16.00 10.59
CA ASN A 107 2.51 -17.17 11.49
C ASN A 107 2.46 -16.80 12.98
N THR A 108 2.67 -15.54 13.36
CA THR A 108 2.76 -15.10 14.77
C THR A 108 1.49 -14.43 15.30
N GLY A 109 0.45 -14.26 14.49
CA GLY A 109 -0.76 -13.53 14.89
C GLY A 109 -0.71 -12.03 14.62
N ALA A 110 0.43 -11.50 14.15
CA ALA A 110 0.56 -10.10 13.77
C ALA A 110 -0.21 -9.80 12.46
N ILE A 111 -0.62 -8.53 12.29
CA ILE A 111 -1.18 -8.02 11.04
C ILE A 111 -0.12 -8.19 9.95
N ALA A 112 -0.47 -8.83 8.83
CA ALA A 112 0.46 -9.08 7.74
C ALA A 112 0.46 -7.95 6.70
N GLN A 113 -0.63 -7.16 6.61
CA GLN A 113 -0.78 -6.02 5.70
C GLN A 113 -1.57 -4.90 6.37
N SER A 114 -1.07 -3.68 6.30
CA SER A 114 -1.76 -2.47 6.74
C SER A 114 -1.73 -1.41 5.66
N PHE A 115 -2.89 -0.87 5.37
CA PHE A 115 -3.06 0.22 4.42
C PHE A 115 -3.76 1.39 5.12
N GLU A 116 -3.34 2.60 4.80
CA GLU A 116 -4.03 3.81 5.26
C GLU A 116 -4.55 4.58 4.04
N ILE A 117 -5.86 4.72 3.96
CA ILE A 117 -6.53 5.52 2.93
C ILE A 117 -6.90 6.87 3.54
N PHE A 118 -6.24 7.94 3.12
CA PHE A 118 -6.48 9.29 3.65
C PHE A 118 -7.58 10.04 2.90
N ALA A 119 -7.78 9.73 1.62
CA ALA A 119 -8.74 10.41 0.76
C ALA A 119 -9.17 9.51 -0.39
N GLY A 120 -10.27 9.89 -1.05
CA GLY A 120 -10.80 9.25 -2.24
C GLY A 120 -11.54 7.94 -1.95
N THR A 121 -12.04 7.34 -3.01
CA THR A 121 -12.72 6.04 -2.99
C THR A 121 -11.75 4.92 -3.31
N PHE A 122 -12.04 3.73 -2.81
CA PHE A 122 -11.24 2.53 -3.08
C PHE A 122 -12.08 1.27 -3.13
N ARG A 123 -11.56 0.26 -3.81
CA ARG A 123 -12.01 -1.12 -3.74
C ARG A 123 -10.82 -2.01 -3.40
N PHE A 124 -11.03 -2.92 -2.48
CA PHE A 124 -10.01 -3.90 -2.10
C PHE A 124 -10.53 -5.32 -2.29
N VAL A 125 -9.73 -6.13 -2.99
CA VAL A 125 -9.98 -7.56 -3.20
C VAL A 125 -8.90 -8.34 -2.48
N THR A 126 -9.28 -9.19 -1.57
CA THR A 126 -8.36 -9.97 -0.73
C THR A 126 -7.54 -10.98 -1.55
N GLY A 127 -6.23 -10.98 -1.34
CA GLY A 127 -5.28 -11.95 -1.86
C GLY A 127 -5.15 -13.21 -1.01
N ALA A 128 -4.04 -13.93 -1.17
CA ALA A 128 -3.76 -15.19 -0.47
C ALA A 128 -3.67 -15.00 1.05
N VAL A 129 -2.97 -13.95 1.51
CA VAL A 129 -2.72 -13.70 2.94
C VAL A 129 -4.02 -13.55 3.72
N GLY A 130 -4.94 -12.69 3.26
CA GLY A 130 -6.20 -12.46 3.96
C GLY A 130 -7.21 -13.62 3.86
N ARG A 131 -7.02 -14.55 2.91
CA ARG A 131 -7.83 -15.79 2.83
C ARG A 131 -7.35 -16.87 3.77
N GLU A 132 -6.03 -16.95 4.00
CA GLU A 132 -5.46 -17.98 4.88
C GLU A 132 -5.59 -17.63 6.36
N LYS A 133 -5.63 -16.34 6.68
CA LYS A 133 -5.67 -15.87 8.05
C LYS A 133 -6.64 -14.70 8.21
N GLN A 134 -7.61 -14.89 9.08
CA GLN A 134 -8.53 -13.82 9.48
C GLN A 134 -7.74 -12.71 10.18
N ASP A 135 -8.16 -11.47 9.97
CA ASP A 135 -7.58 -10.27 10.58
C ASP A 135 -6.09 -10.00 10.21
N ALA A 136 -5.55 -10.71 9.20
CA ALA A 136 -4.19 -10.48 8.71
C ALA A 136 -4.06 -9.23 7.82
N VAL A 137 -5.17 -8.66 7.39
CA VAL A 137 -5.22 -7.43 6.57
C VAL A 137 -6.10 -6.41 7.26
N GLN A 138 -5.57 -5.21 7.43
CA GLN A 138 -6.27 -4.07 8.02
C GLN A 138 -6.20 -2.87 7.09
N ILE A 139 -7.32 -2.20 6.91
CA ILE A 139 -7.37 -0.91 6.22
C ILE A 139 -7.87 0.14 7.19
N SER A 140 -7.08 1.20 7.37
CA SER A 140 -7.45 2.37 8.15
C SER A 140 -7.89 3.50 7.23
N THR A 141 -8.95 4.20 7.63
CA THR A 141 -9.47 5.39 6.95
C THR A 141 -9.64 6.52 7.96
N PRO A 142 -9.93 7.76 7.53
CA PRO A 142 -10.17 8.86 8.48
C PRO A 142 -11.36 8.65 9.42
N VAL A 143 -12.28 7.73 9.08
CA VAL A 143 -13.53 7.55 9.83
C VAL A 143 -13.63 6.20 10.55
N ALA A 144 -12.92 5.16 10.10
CA ALA A 144 -13.01 3.82 10.66
C ALA A 144 -11.79 2.97 10.33
N THR A 145 -11.64 1.87 11.06
CA THR A 145 -10.74 0.77 10.74
C THR A 145 -11.54 -0.43 10.24
N ILE A 146 -11.06 -1.08 9.18
CA ILE A 146 -11.71 -2.20 8.54
C ILE A 146 -10.87 -3.47 8.75
N GLY A 147 -11.45 -4.45 9.45
CA GLY A 147 -10.96 -5.82 9.53
C GLY A 147 -11.52 -6.65 8.37
N ILE A 148 -10.67 -7.44 7.72
CA ILE A 148 -10.99 -8.10 6.46
C ILE A 148 -10.99 -9.61 6.64
N ARG A 149 -12.06 -10.27 6.15
CA ARG A 149 -12.24 -11.73 6.19
C ARG A 149 -12.51 -12.30 4.80
N GLY A 150 -11.49 -12.28 3.93
CA GLY A 150 -11.61 -12.88 2.59
C GLY A 150 -12.65 -12.17 1.72
N THR A 151 -12.47 -10.90 1.43
CA THR A 151 -13.51 -10.00 0.96
C THR A 151 -13.13 -9.26 -0.31
N ASP A 152 -14.14 -8.87 -1.07
CA ASP A 152 -14.16 -7.82 -2.07
C ASP A 152 -15.10 -6.73 -1.53
N PHE A 153 -14.62 -5.51 -1.34
CA PHE A 153 -15.42 -4.44 -0.76
C PHE A 153 -15.02 -3.05 -1.26
N PHE A 154 -15.95 -2.14 -1.17
CA PHE A 154 -15.82 -0.72 -1.47
C PHE A 154 -15.72 0.09 -0.18
N GLY A 155 -14.97 1.21 -0.23
CA GLY A 155 -14.93 2.24 0.82
C GLY A 155 -14.67 3.62 0.24
N GLY A 156 -15.32 4.65 0.78
CA GLY A 156 -15.06 6.02 0.36
C GLY A 156 -16.20 7.01 0.56
N PRO A 157 -15.93 8.30 0.26
CA PRO A 157 -16.93 9.35 0.30
C PRO A 157 -18.01 9.15 -0.78
N LEU A 158 -19.27 9.34 -0.40
CA LEU A 158 -20.45 9.25 -1.27
C LEU A 158 -21.42 10.39 -0.98
N ALA A 159 -22.15 10.82 -1.99
CA ALA A 159 -23.24 11.81 -1.89
C ALA A 159 -24.63 11.17 -1.89
N ALA A 160 -24.76 9.92 -2.33
CA ALA A 160 -26.05 9.21 -2.39
C ALA A 160 -26.80 9.29 -1.07
N GLY A 161 -28.12 9.58 -1.14
CA GLY A 161 -28.97 9.75 0.03
C GLY A 161 -28.70 10.98 0.89
N MET A 162 -27.79 11.88 0.49
CA MET A 162 -27.47 13.10 1.23
C MET A 162 -28.07 14.34 0.58
N PRO A 163 -28.36 15.40 1.36
CA PRO A 163 -28.72 16.72 0.80
C PRO A 163 -27.61 17.23 -0.14
N PRO A 164 -27.97 18.02 -1.17
CA PRO A 164 -27.01 18.57 -2.11
C PRO A 164 -25.82 19.27 -1.43
N GLY A 165 -24.59 18.89 -1.84
CA GLY A 165 -23.34 19.42 -1.29
C GLY A 165 -22.89 18.79 0.03
N GLN A 166 -23.59 17.79 0.53
CA GLN A 166 -23.18 16.98 1.67
C GLN A 166 -22.72 15.58 1.21
N ILE A 167 -21.78 15.03 1.95
CA ILE A 167 -21.25 13.68 1.73
C ILE A 167 -21.12 12.94 3.06
N HIS A 168 -21.19 11.65 2.99
CA HIS A 168 -20.85 10.73 4.07
C HIS A 168 -19.78 9.74 3.60
N TYR A 169 -19.24 8.96 4.49
CA TYR A 169 -18.30 7.89 4.16
C TYR A 169 -19.06 6.56 4.16
N GLY A 170 -19.02 5.84 3.05
CA GLY A 170 -19.67 4.54 2.91
C GLY A 170 -18.67 3.39 2.88
N PHE A 171 -19.11 2.23 3.39
CA PHE A 171 -18.47 0.93 3.19
C PHE A 171 -19.53 -0.06 2.73
N MET A 172 -19.20 -0.88 1.71
CA MET A 172 -20.11 -1.86 1.16
C MET A 172 -19.38 -3.18 0.86
N SER A 173 -19.90 -4.29 1.35
CA SER A 173 -19.44 -5.62 0.97
C SER A 173 -19.93 -5.96 -0.43
N ILE A 174 -19.00 -6.28 -1.33
CA ILE A 174 -19.32 -6.82 -2.67
C ILE A 174 -19.37 -8.35 -2.59
N SER A 175 -18.47 -8.95 -1.82
CA SER A 175 -18.51 -10.37 -1.47
C SER A 175 -17.65 -10.65 -0.24
N GLY A 176 -17.98 -11.67 0.54
CA GLY A 176 -17.29 -12.03 1.77
C GLY A 176 -17.75 -11.20 2.96
N ALA A 177 -16.90 -10.93 3.95
CA ALA A 177 -17.28 -10.19 5.14
C ALA A 177 -16.20 -9.19 5.59
N ILE A 178 -16.62 -7.99 6.02
CA ILE A 178 -15.78 -6.99 6.67
C ILE A 178 -16.38 -6.59 8.01
N GLU A 179 -15.52 -6.18 8.93
CA GLU A 179 -15.90 -5.51 10.16
C GLU A 179 -15.44 -4.06 10.13
N VAL A 180 -16.40 -3.13 10.17
CA VAL A 180 -16.14 -1.68 10.21
C VAL A 180 -16.20 -1.24 11.66
N THR A 181 -15.08 -0.75 12.19
CA THR A 181 -14.90 -0.41 13.61
C THR A 181 -14.53 1.05 13.79
N THR A 182 -15.22 1.71 14.73
CA THR A 182 -14.92 3.06 15.22
C THR A 182 -14.74 3.04 16.74
N LEU A 183 -14.38 4.16 17.34
CA LEU A 183 -14.36 4.29 18.81
C LEU A 183 -15.74 4.18 19.44
N GLN A 184 -16.82 4.37 18.68
CA GLN A 184 -18.20 4.40 19.15
C GLN A 184 -18.95 3.09 18.92
N GLY A 185 -18.39 2.16 18.17
CA GLY A 185 -18.98 0.84 17.90
C GLY A 185 -18.48 0.21 16.62
N SER A 186 -18.96 -1.00 16.32
CA SER A 186 -18.64 -1.72 15.12
C SER A 186 -19.90 -2.31 14.45
N VAL A 187 -19.78 -2.62 13.17
CA VAL A 187 -20.76 -3.33 12.38
C VAL A 187 -20.08 -4.34 11.47
N THR A 188 -20.65 -5.52 11.32
CA THR A 188 -20.23 -6.51 10.32
C THR A 188 -21.11 -6.38 9.09
N LEU A 189 -20.49 -6.44 7.91
CA LEU A 189 -21.17 -6.50 6.61
C LEU A 189 -20.77 -7.84 5.98
N ASP A 190 -21.71 -8.76 5.84
CA ASP A 190 -21.45 -10.14 5.39
C ASP A 190 -22.44 -10.62 4.30
N GLU A 191 -23.32 -9.73 3.83
CA GLU A 191 -24.16 -9.97 2.66
C GLU A 191 -23.70 -9.15 1.47
N GLU A 192 -24.01 -9.59 0.26
CA GLU A 192 -23.72 -8.86 -0.99
C GLU A 192 -24.49 -7.54 -1.06
N ASN A 193 -23.80 -6.44 -1.38
CA ASN A 193 -24.30 -5.06 -1.40
C ASN A 193 -24.79 -4.54 -0.03
N GLU A 194 -24.47 -5.25 1.04
CA GLU A 194 -24.70 -4.74 2.38
C GLU A 194 -23.66 -3.66 2.71
N GLY A 195 -24.13 -2.57 3.27
CA GLY A 195 -23.25 -1.45 3.58
C GLY A 195 -23.66 -0.68 4.82
N THR A 196 -22.76 0.23 5.20
CA THR A 196 -22.94 1.15 6.33
C THR A 196 -22.42 2.53 5.95
N PHE A 197 -22.92 3.56 6.64
CA PHE A 197 -22.49 4.94 6.47
C PHE A 197 -21.98 5.52 7.78
N LEU A 198 -21.02 6.44 7.64
CA LEU A 198 -20.45 7.23 8.73
C LEU A 198 -20.39 8.71 8.35
N PRO A 199 -20.54 9.63 9.30
CA PRO A 199 -20.22 11.03 9.02
C PRO A 199 -18.73 11.19 8.71
N MET A 200 -18.39 12.15 7.84
CA MET A 200 -17.00 12.45 7.50
C MET A 200 -16.12 12.83 8.70
N SER A 201 -16.73 13.21 9.81
CA SER A 201 -16.00 13.51 11.06
C SER A 201 -15.48 12.28 11.80
N GLY A 202 -15.93 11.08 11.46
CA GLY A 202 -15.53 9.81 12.11
C GLY A 202 -15.94 9.67 13.58
N ASN A 203 -16.78 10.56 14.10
CA ASN A 203 -17.10 10.63 15.53
C ASN A 203 -18.45 9.97 15.91
N ALA A 204 -18.88 9.01 15.14
CA ALA A 204 -20.12 8.25 15.38
C ALA A 204 -19.91 6.76 15.18
N ALA A 205 -20.80 5.95 15.75
CA ALA A 205 -20.88 4.54 15.39
C ALA A 205 -21.32 4.39 13.92
N PRO A 206 -20.92 3.31 13.23
CA PRO A 206 -21.46 2.97 11.93
C PRO A 206 -22.99 2.85 11.99
N THR A 207 -23.69 3.21 10.93
CA THR A 207 -25.13 2.88 10.83
C THR A 207 -25.31 1.35 10.85
N PRO A 208 -26.47 0.83 11.28
CA PRO A 208 -26.77 -0.60 11.13
C PRO A 208 -26.57 -1.05 9.68
N ALA A 209 -26.06 -2.26 9.51
CA ALA A 209 -25.90 -2.89 8.21
C ALA A 209 -27.24 -2.96 7.46
N ASN A 210 -27.22 -2.61 6.18
CA ASN A 210 -28.40 -2.66 5.32
C ASN A 210 -27.99 -2.79 3.86
N ILE A 211 -28.78 -3.47 3.05
CA ILE A 211 -28.57 -3.51 1.60
C ILE A 211 -28.72 -2.09 1.04
N TRP A 212 -27.69 -1.61 0.32
CA TRP A 212 -27.72 -0.31 -0.30
C TRP A 212 -28.73 -0.25 -1.44
N ASP A 213 -29.33 0.90 -1.60
CA ASP A 213 -30.17 1.17 -2.75
C ASP A 213 -29.33 1.30 -4.05
N GLN A 214 -30.05 1.41 -5.18
CA GLN A 214 -29.41 1.48 -6.49
C GLN A 214 -28.55 2.74 -6.65
N GLU A 215 -28.98 3.88 -6.10
CA GLU A 215 -28.25 5.15 -6.20
C GLU A 215 -26.87 5.07 -5.52
N ALA A 216 -26.83 4.60 -4.27
CA ALA A 216 -25.58 4.45 -3.52
C ALA A 216 -24.66 3.40 -4.16
N THR A 217 -25.22 2.30 -4.63
CA THR A 217 -24.48 1.23 -5.29
C THR A 217 -23.87 1.70 -6.61
N ASP A 218 -24.65 2.39 -7.46
CA ASP A 218 -24.18 2.92 -8.74
C ASP A 218 -23.08 3.98 -8.55
N GLU A 219 -23.24 4.90 -7.58
CA GLU A 219 -22.22 5.89 -7.26
C GLU A 219 -20.92 5.23 -6.81
N ALA A 220 -20.99 4.23 -5.93
CA ALA A 220 -19.84 3.48 -5.47
C ALA A 220 -19.08 2.83 -6.63
N TYR A 221 -19.77 2.09 -7.49
CA TYR A 221 -19.13 1.46 -8.65
C TYR A 221 -18.57 2.47 -9.64
N ALA A 222 -19.32 3.54 -9.99
CA ALA A 222 -18.87 4.57 -10.92
C ALA A 222 -17.58 5.27 -10.44
N SER A 223 -17.36 5.36 -9.13
CA SER A 223 -16.19 5.99 -8.55
C SER A 223 -14.89 5.20 -8.72
N ILE A 224 -14.97 3.88 -8.93
CA ILE A 224 -13.83 2.95 -9.01
C ILE A 224 -13.73 2.23 -10.36
N GLU A 225 -14.75 2.30 -11.23
CA GLU A 225 -14.71 1.68 -12.56
C GLU A 225 -13.86 2.48 -13.53
N PHE A 226 -13.11 1.77 -14.36
CA PHE A 226 -12.35 2.32 -15.48
C PHE A 226 -13.30 2.54 -16.67
N GLN A 227 -13.24 3.73 -17.24
CA GLN A 227 -14.03 4.13 -18.40
C GLN A 227 -13.32 3.77 -19.72
#